data_6ae8202fd87a74babb00d9ff659b4159
#
_entry.id   6ae8202fd87a74babb00d9ff659b4159
#
_cell.length_a   1.000
_cell.length_b   1.000
_cell.length_c   1.000
_cell.angle_alpha   90.00
_cell.angle_beta   90.00
_cell.angle_gamma   90.00
#
_symmetry.space_group_name_H-M   'P 1'
#
loop_
_entity.id
_entity.type
_entity.pdbx_description
1 polymer ?
#
loop_
_entity_poly.entity_id
_entity_poly.type
_entity_poly.pdbx_seq_one_letter_code
_entity_poly.pdbx_strand_id
1 'polypeptide(L)'
;AKSEPETTSEIIDVLNAHTLTVCLSALTLEASGMDIEELLYELKTSSICSNISEEVELYKDETFTNARMAEHLQKLLQLSKLDEEKLDILRNLSLLPTSGISKAYLKQWLRLDNLNAVNYLIRYGFITEDTENKRISLHPMIQELSFTETFPSVSSCHTLLNSLHVICLVHGLEVRRPEIVIQSL
;
A
#
# COMPACT_ATOMS: atom_id res chain seq x y z
N ALA A 1 -26.52 -20.68 -2.66
CA ALA A 1 -25.10 -20.32 -2.59
C ALA A 1 -24.48 -20.58 -3.96
N LYS A 2 -23.67 -19.64 -4.47
CA LYS A 2 -22.89 -19.84 -5.69
C LYS A 2 -21.80 -20.87 -5.41
N SER A 3 -21.30 -21.54 -6.45
CA SER A 3 -20.11 -22.37 -6.29
C SER A 3 -18.87 -21.48 -6.08
N GLU A 4 -17.88 -21.96 -5.36
CA GLU A 4 -16.63 -21.25 -5.10
C GLU A 4 -15.92 -20.72 -6.37
N PRO A 5 -15.87 -21.48 -7.50
CA PRO A 5 -15.35 -20.99 -8.78
C PRO A 5 -16.17 -19.84 -9.39
N GLU A 6 -17.49 -19.84 -9.24
CA GLU A 6 -18.37 -18.75 -9.74
C GLU A 6 -18.13 -17.46 -8.93
N THR A 7 -18.03 -17.57 -7.61
CA THR A 7 -17.74 -16.43 -6.74
C THR A 7 -16.36 -15.84 -7.02
N THR A 8 -15.35 -16.70 -7.24
CA THR A 8 -14.00 -16.27 -7.64
C THR A 8 -14.01 -15.52 -8.96
N SER A 9 -14.70 -16.04 -9.99
CA SER A 9 -14.81 -15.36 -11.28
C SER A 9 -15.45 -13.98 -11.14
N GLU A 10 -16.50 -13.88 -10.32
CA GLU A 10 -17.18 -12.61 -10.10
C GLU A 10 -16.31 -11.59 -9.35
N ILE A 11 -15.45 -12.02 -8.42
CA ILE A 11 -14.48 -11.14 -7.78
C ILE A 11 -13.49 -10.60 -8.82
N ILE A 12 -12.95 -11.46 -9.69
CA ILE A 12 -12.03 -11.04 -10.75
C ILE A 12 -12.69 -10.00 -11.67
N ASP A 13 -13.95 -10.20 -12.03
CA ASP A 13 -14.72 -9.28 -12.87
C ASP A 13 -14.94 -7.93 -12.16
N VAL A 14 -15.33 -7.94 -10.89
CA VAL A 14 -15.49 -6.71 -10.06
C VAL A 14 -14.20 -5.93 -9.98
N LEU A 15 -13.07 -6.61 -9.86
CA LEU A 15 -11.73 -6.02 -9.79
C LEU A 15 -11.15 -5.66 -11.18
N ASN A 16 -11.95 -5.78 -12.26
CA ASN A 16 -11.53 -5.57 -13.65
C ASN A 16 -10.27 -6.37 -14.04
N ALA A 17 -10.11 -7.58 -13.50
CA ALA A 17 -8.95 -8.46 -13.70
C ALA A 17 -7.58 -7.77 -13.40
N HIS A 18 -7.57 -6.69 -12.59
CA HIS A 18 -6.34 -5.99 -12.27
C HIS A 18 -5.47 -6.83 -11.33
N THR A 19 -4.29 -7.23 -11.80
CA THR A 19 -3.42 -8.21 -11.13
C THR A 19 -3.12 -7.86 -9.66
N LEU A 20 -2.80 -6.59 -9.37
CA LEU A 20 -2.49 -6.17 -8.00
C LEU A 20 -3.68 -6.35 -7.06
N THR A 21 -4.87 -5.87 -7.46
CA THR A 21 -6.07 -5.96 -6.62
C THR A 21 -6.51 -7.41 -6.42
N VAL A 22 -6.40 -8.24 -7.45
CA VAL A 22 -6.68 -9.68 -7.36
C VAL A 22 -5.71 -10.38 -6.40
N CYS A 23 -4.41 -10.12 -6.53
CA CYS A 23 -3.41 -10.67 -5.60
C CYS A 23 -3.65 -10.22 -4.16
N LEU A 24 -3.92 -8.93 -3.92
CA LEU A 24 -4.20 -8.41 -2.58
C LEU A 24 -5.49 -9.00 -2.00
N SER A 25 -6.53 -9.19 -2.80
CA SER A 25 -7.76 -9.85 -2.39
C SER A 25 -7.52 -11.29 -1.95
N ALA A 26 -6.72 -12.05 -2.71
CA ALA A 26 -6.36 -13.43 -2.36
C ALA A 26 -5.56 -13.47 -1.05
N LEU A 27 -4.56 -12.59 -0.89
CA LEU A 27 -3.75 -12.50 0.34
C LEU A 27 -4.59 -12.04 1.53
N THR A 28 -5.57 -11.15 1.33
CA THR A 28 -6.49 -10.70 2.37
C THR A 28 -7.38 -11.86 2.82
N LEU A 29 -7.95 -12.65 1.91
CA LEU A 29 -8.72 -13.86 2.24
C LEU A 29 -7.89 -14.85 3.06
N GLU A 30 -6.68 -15.17 2.57
CA GLU A 30 -5.78 -16.11 3.28
C GLU A 30 -5.40 -15.61 4.67
N ALA A 31 -5.08 -14.34 4.80
CA ALA A 31 -4.57 -13.78 6.05
C ALA A 31 -5.67 -13.48 7.08
N SER A 32 -6.87 -13.06 6.64
CA SER A 32 -7.99 -12.69 7.52
C SER A 32 -8.85 -13.88 7.93
N GLY A 33 -8.85 -14.97 7.14
CA GLY A 33 -9.80 -16.07 7.29
C GLY A 33 -11.25 -15.68 6.94
N MET A 34 -11.44 -14.57 6.25
CA MET A 34 -12.74 -14.11 5.74
C MET A 34 -13.29 -15.08 4.71
N ASP A 35 -14.61 -15.21 4.64
CA ASP A 35 -15.29 -15.99 3.59
C ASP A 35 -15.21 -15.27 2.24
N ILE A 36 -15.09 -16.04 1.17
CA ILE A 36 -15.03 -15.49 -0.20
C ILE A 36 -16.33 -14.73 -0.60
N GLU A 37 -17.49 -15.18 -0.12
CA GLU A 37 -18.76 -14.50 -0.35
C GLU A 37 -18.82 -13.16 0.41
N GLU A 38 -18.25 -13.10 1.63
CA GLU A 38 -18.13 -11.88 2.42
C GLU A 38 -17.25 -10.86 1.72
N LEU A 39 -16.10 -11.27 1.19
CA LEU A 39 -15.22 -10.38 0.42
C LEU A 39 -15.92 -9.83 -0.82
N LEU A 40 -16.62 -10.68 -1.58
CA LEU A 40 -17.37 -10.24 -2.76
C LEU A 40 -18.43 -9.20 -2.40
N TYR A 41 -19.15 -9.40 -1.31
CA TYR A 41 -20.15 -8.45 -0.81
C TYR A 41 -19.51 -7.10 -0.47
N GLU A 42 -18.40 -7.11 0.25
CA GLU A 42 -17.67 -5.90 0.64
C GLU A 42 -17.13 -5.12 -0.57
N LEU A 43 -16.57 -5.82 -1.57
CA LEU A 43 -16.07 -5.20 -2.80
C LEU A 43 -17.22 -4.58 -3.62
N LYS A 44 -18.36 -5.24 -3.72
CA LYS A 44 -19.54 -4.72 -4.44
C LYS A 44 -20.13 -3.50 -3.74
N THR A 45 -20.18 -3.51 -2.42
CA THR A 45 -20.75 -2.40 -1.63
C THR A 45 -19.89 -1.13 -1.79
N SER A 46 -18.58 -1.26 -1.94
CA SER A 46 -17.69 -0.13 -2.23
C SER A 46 -17.93 0.47 -3.61
N SER A 47 -18.19 -0.37 -4.62
CA SER A 47 -18.47 0.10 -5.99
C SER A 47 -19.81 0.81 -6.15
N ILE A 48 -20.78 0.60 -5.26
CA ILE A 48 -22.12 1.24 -5.33
C ILE A 48 -22.04 2.72 -4.96
N CYS A 49 -21.09 3.15 -4.14
CA CYS A 49 -20.92 4.57 -3.82
C CYS A 49 -20.42 5.41 -5.01
N SER A 50 -19.81 4.80 -6.02
CA SER A 50 -19.32 5.49 -7.23
C SER A 50 -20.35 5.62 -8.36
N ASN A 51 -21.52 4.97 -8.26
CA ASN A 51 -22.57 4.99 -9.29
C ASN A 51 -23.45 6.26 -9.29
N ILE A 52 -23.08 7.32 -8.54
CA ILE A 52 -23.85 8.59 -8.52
C ILE A 52 -23.51 9.53 -9.67
N SER A 53 -22.65 9.12 -10.61
CA SER A 53 -22.30 9.95 -11.78
C SER A 53 -22.51 9.23 -13.11
N GLU A 54 -23.74 8.80 -13.36
CA GLU A 54 -24.14 8.22 -14.66
C GLU A 54 -24.28 9.21 -15.82
N GLU A 55 -23.78 10.45 -15.71
CA GLU A 55 -23.98 11.47 -16.77
C GLU A 55 -22.70 12.07 -17.36
N VAL A 56 -21.53 11.44 -17.26
CA VAL A 56 -20.34 11.88 -18.04
C VAL A 56 -19.69 10.71 -18.76
N GLU A 57 -20.41 10.08 -19.66
CA GLU A 57 -19.81 9.32 -20.75
C GLU A 57 -19.18 10.28 -21.74
N LEU A 58 -17.87 10.17 -21.96
CA LEU A 58 -17.20 10.32 -23.26
C LEU A 58 -15.68 10.65 -23.24
N TYR A 59 -15.02 10.79 -22.13
CA TYR A 59 -13.56 10.98 -22.15
C TYR A 59 -12.91 10.42 -20.88
N LYS A 60 -12.65 9.13 -20.67
CA LYS A 60 -11.77 8.76 -19.55
C LYS A 60 -11.68 7.26 -19.22
N ASP A 61 -11.42 6.38 -20.17
CA ASP A 61 -11.26 4.96 -19.83
C ASP A 61 -10.11 4.72 -18.82
N GLU A 62 -8.95 5.37 -18.97
CA GLU A 62 -7.83 5.19 -18.04
C GLU A 62 -8.03 5.83 -16.67
N THR A 63 -8.60 7.04 -16.61
CA THR A 63 -8.82 7.76 -15.34
C THR A 63 -9.91 7.09 -14.49
N PHE A 64 -10.93 6.54 -15.12
CA PHE A 64 -12.02 5.84 -14.44
C PHE A 64 -11.58 4.49 -13.89
N THR A 65 -10.77 3.74 -14.64
CA THR A 65 -10.18 2.48 -14.19
C THR A 65 -9.25 2.69 -12.98
N ASN A 66 -8.43 3.74 -13.01
CA ASN A 66 -7.54 4.08 -11.88
C ASN A 66 -8.32 4.51 -10.64
N ALA A 67 -9.41 5.26 -10.77
CA ALA A 67 -10.26 5.64 -9.64
C ALA A 67 -10.90 4.43 -8.97
N ARG A 68 -11.51 3.52 -9.74
CA ARG A 68 -12.07 2.26 -9.20
C ARG A 68 -11.04 1.39 -8.52
N MET A 69 -9.84 1.29 -9.10
CA MET A 69 -8.76 0.52 -8.52
C MET A 69 -8.31 1.11 -7.18
N ALA A 70 -8.22 2.44 -7.07
CA ALA A 70 -7.89 3.12 -5.83
C ALA A 70 -8.95 2.84 -4.75
N GLU A 71 -10.25 2.85 -5.08
CA GLU A 71 -11.33 2.50 -4.16
C GLU A 71 -11.22 1.06 -3.66
N HIS A 72 -10.96 0.10 -4.53
CA HIS A 72 -10.76 -1.30 -4.14
C HIS A 72 -9.54 -1.47 -3.24
N LEU A 73 -8.42 -0.81 -3.56
CA LEU A 73 -7.22 -0.83 -2.72
C LEU A 73 -7.48 -0.21 -1.34
N GLN A 74 -8.20 0.91 -1.28
CA GLN A 74 -8.60 1.55 -0.03
C GLN A 74 -9.49 0.62 0.82
N LYS A 75 -10.42 -0.09 0.18
CA LYS A 75 -11.26 -1.07 0.88
C LYS A 75 -10.44 -2.23 1.43
N LEU A 76 -9.52 -2.77 0.64
CA LEU A 76 -8.62 -3.84 1.10
C LEU A 76 -7.74 -3.39 2.28
N LEU A 77 -7.27 -2.13 2.29
CA LEU A 77 -6.59 -1.53 3.44
C LEU A 77 -7.47 -1.51 4.68
N GLN A 78 -8.74 -1.10 4.56
CA GLN A 78 -9.70 -1.08 5.67
C GLN A 78 -9.99 -2.49 6.19
N LEU A 79 -10.22 -3.47 5.29
CA LEU A 79 -10.45 -4.86 5.66
C LEU A 79 -9.27 -5.51 6.37
N SER A 80 -8.06 -5.06 6.07
CA SER A 80 -6.82 -5.54 6.71
C SER A 80 -6.67 -5.08 8.16
N LYS A 81 -7.57 -4.24 8.67
CA LYS A 81 -7.62 -3.77 10.06
C LYS A 81 -6.25 -3.31 10.57
N LEU A 82 -5.61 -2.43 9.82
CA LEU A 82 -4.29 -1.89 10.17
C LEU A 82 -4.39 -1.02 11.41
N ASP A 83 -3.55 -1.31 12.39
CA ASP A 83 -3.35 -0.47 13.57
C ASP A 83 -2.38 0.68 13.26
N GLU A 84 -2.22 1.60 14.22
CA GLU A 84 -1.38 2.80 14.05
C GLU A 84 0.09 2.45 13.78
N GLU A 85 0.63 1.36 14.35
CA GLU A 85 2.00 0.92 14.08
C GLU A 85 2.19 0.54 12.61
N LYS A 86 1.25 -0.20 12.03
CA LYS A 86 1.30 -0.61 10.62
C LYS A 86 1.08 0.57 9.67
N LEU A 87 0.15 1.46 10.03
CA LEU A 87 -0.08 2.69 9.27
C LEU A 87 1.15 3.61 9.31
N ASP A 88 1.84 3.70 10.45
CA ASP A 88 3.07 4.49 10.56
C ASP A 88 4.20 3.91 9.70
N ILE A 89 4.32 2.59 9.64
CA ILE A 89 5.28 1.92 8.73
C ILE A 89 4.96 2.25 7.27
N LEU A 90 3.70 2.13 6.85
CA LEU A 90 3.28 2.47 5.48
C LEU A 90 3.52 3.95 5.17
N ARG A 91 3.18 4.84 6.10
CA ARG A 91 3.43 6.29 6.01
C ARG A 91 4.90 6.59 5.75
N ASN A 92 5.79 6.00 6.52
CA ASN A 92 7.22 6.21 6.37
C ASN A 92 7.78 5.57 5.09
N LEU A 93 7.31 4.36 4.74
CA LEU A 93 7.71 3.69 3.49
C LEU A 93 7.24 4.44 2.25
N SER A 94 6.11 5.16 2.32
CA SER A 94 5.61 5.94 1.18
C SER A 94 6.54 7.09 0.77
N LEU A 95 7.44 7.51 1.66
CA LEU A 95 8.46 8.53 1.41
C LEU A 95 9.77 7.95 0.83
N LEU A 96 9.91 6.63 0.81
CA LEU A 96 11.14 5.97 0.39
C LEU A 96 11.08 5.54 -1.08
N PRO A 97 12.24 5.40 -1.77
CA PRO A 97 12.25 4.97 -3.15
C PRO A 97 11.63 3.59 -3.38
N THR A 98 10.95 3.40 -4.50
CA THR A 98 10.37 2.11 -4.94
C THR A 98 11.42 1.04 -5.19
N SER A 99 12.71 1.40 -5.35
CA SER A 99 13.82 0.45 -5.41
C SER A 99 14.02 -0.38 -4.14
N GLY A 100 13.31 -0.01 -3.07
CA GLY A 100 13.26 -0.73 -1.82
C GLY A 100 14.48 -0.54 -0.92
N ILE A 101 14.31 -0.95 0.33
CA ILE A 101 15.33 -0.91 1.38
C ILE A 101 15.43 -2.26 2.08
N SER A 102 16.50 -2.52 2.83
CA SER A 102 16.58 -3.74 3.64
C SER A 102 15.70 -3.64 4.88
N LYS A 103 15.12 -4.78 5.32
CA LYS A 103 14.37 -4.86 6.59
C LYS A 103 15.18 -4.36 7.79
N ALA A 104 16.49 -4.60 7.78
CA ALA A 104 17.38 -4.16 8.86
C ALA A 104 17.46 -2.63 8.92
N TYR A 105 17.61 -1.97 7.79
CA TYR A 105 17.61 -0.51 7.74
C TYR A 105 16.26 0.07 8.13
N LEU A 106 15.14 -0.49 7.64
CA LEU A 106 13.82 -0.04 8.07
C LEU A 106 13.67 -0.14 9.59
N LYS A 107 14.01 -1.29 10.18
CA LYS A 107 13.99 -1.48 11.63
C LYS A 107 14.81 -0.42 12.38
N GLN A 108 16.01 -0.16 11.89
CA GLN A 108 16.92 0.80 12.51
C GLN A 108 16.40 2.26 12.36
N TRP A 109 15.95 2.64 11.16
CA TRP A 109 15.53 4.00 10.87
C TRP A 109 14.24 4.40 11.57
N LEU A 110 13.29 3.47 11.68
CA LEU A 110 12.04 3.67 12.40
C LEU A 110 12.12 3.30 13.89
N ARG A 111 13.27 2.78 14.35
CA ARG A 111 13.49 2.30 15.73
C ARG A 111 12.45 1.28 16.18
N LEU A 112 12.11 0.35 15.28
CA LEU A 112 11.13 -0.69 15.59
C LEU A 112 11.72 -1.70 16.60
N ASP A 113 10.95 -2.08 17.60
CA ASP A 113 11.34 -3.11 18.57
C ASP A 113 11.52 -4.47 17.88
N ASN A 114 10.62 -4.81 16.97
CA ASN A 114 10.61 -6.04 16.20
C ASN A 114 10.10 -5.82 14.77
N LEU A 115 10.01 -6.88 13.97
CA LEU A 115 9.54 -6.83 12.58
C LEU A 115 8.13 -7.43 12.40
N ASN A 116 7.36 -7.64 13.46
CA ASN A 116 6.06 -8.29 13.38
C ASN A 116 5.08 -7.51 12.50
N ALA A 117 5.01 -6.19 12.67
CA ALA A 117 4.16 -5.32 11.87
C ALA A 117 4.61 -5.30 10.39
N VAL A 118 5.92 -5.29 10.11
CA VAL A 118 6.45 -5.39 8.74
C VAL A 118 6.09 -6.73 8.10
N ASN A 119 6.28 -7.85 8.83
CA ASN A 119 5.94 -9.18 8.34
C ASN A 119 4.42 -9.34 8.13
N TYR A 120 3.61 -8.69 8.96
CA TYR A 120 2.17 -8.62 8.76
C TYR A 120 1.83 -7.93 7.42
N LEU A 121 2.42 -6.76 7.17
CA LEU A 121 2.21 -6.02 5.92
C LEU A 121 2.69 -6.80 4.68
N ILE A 122 3.76 -7.57 4.80
CA ILE A 122 4.22 -8.48 3.73
C ILE A 122 3.19 -9.58 3.50
N ARG A 123 2.69 -10.20 4.56
CA ARG A 123 1.69 -11.28 4.47
C ARG A 123 0.40 -10.81 3.79
N TYR A 124 -0.03 -9.58 4.04
CA TYR A 124 -1.19 -8.98 3.38
C TYR A 124 -0.87 -8.38 2.00
N GLY A 125 0.38 -8.45 1.53
CA GLY A 125 0.79 -7.99 0.21
C GLY A 125 0.97 -6.48 0.06
N PHE A 126 0.87 -5.70 1.13
CA PHE A 126 1.13 -4.25 1.07
C PHE A 126 2.60 -3.95 0.86
N ILE A 127 3.47 -4.77 1.43
CA ILE A 127 4.92 -4.71 1.23
C ILE A 127 5.33 -5.93 0.40
N THR A 128 6.05 -5.68 -0.68
CA THR A 128 6.70 -6.73 -1.47
C THR A 128 8.09 -7.01 -0.93
N GLU A 129 8.43 -8.28 -0.77
CA GLU A 129 9.77 -8.73 -0.36
C GLU A 129 10.50 -9.34 -1.55
N ASP A 130 11.62 -8.73 -1.92
CA ASP A 130 12.61 -9.31 -2.81
C ASP A 130 13.60 -10.13 -1.97
N THR A 131 13.44 -11.44 -1.99
CA THR A 131 14.27 -12.36 -1.19
C THR A 131 15.69 -12.48 -1.73
N GLU A 132 15.91 -12.27 -3.04
CA GLU A 132 17.23 -12.33 -3.66
C GLU A 132 18.10 -11.14 -3.23
N ASN A 133 17.54 -9.93 -3.30
CA ASN A 133 18.25 -8.70 -2.92
C ASN A 133 18.03 -8.33 -1.45
N LYS A 134 17.25 -9.11 -0.69
CA LYS A 134 16.89 -8.86 0.72
C LYS A 134 16.31 -7.47 0.95
N ARG A 135 15.47 -7.03 0.03
CA ARG A 135 14.84 -5.71 0.05
C ARG A 135 13.33 -5.84 0.20
N ILE A 136 12.76 -4.80 0.78
CA ILE A 136 11.30 -4.60 0.84
C ILE A 136 10.95 -3.28 0.20
N SER A 137 9.82 -3.24 -0.48
CA SER A 137 9.32 -2.03 -1.15
C SER A 137 7.80 -2.00 -1.15
N LEU A 138 7.23 -0.83 -1.39
CA LEU A 138 5.81 -0.69 -1.72
C LEU A 138 5.63 -0.78 -3.25
N HIS A 139 4.55 -1.40 -3.68
CA HIS A 139 4.10 -1.21 -5.06
C HIS A 139 3.75 0.27 -5.28
N PRO A 140 4.05 0.90 -6.44
CA PRO A 140 3.81 2.33 -6.65
C PRO A 140 2.41 2.80 -6.29
N MET A 141 1.38 2.02 -6.61
CA MET A 141 -0.01 2.35 -6.24
C MET A 141 -0.29 2.27 -4.74
N ILE A 142 0.30 1.29 -4.05
CA ILE A 142 0.21 1.20 -2.58
C ILE A 142 0.97 2.38 -1.95
N GLN A 143 2.08 2.79 -2.55
CA GLN A 143 2.84 3.94 -2.09
C GLN A 143 2.02 5.23 -2.20
N GLU A 144 1.40 5.48 -3.35
CA GLU A 144 0.54 6.63 -3.58
C GLU A 144 -0.66 6.64 -2.63
N LEU A 145 -1.35 5.50 -2.50
CA LEU A 145 -2.47 5.35 -1.58
C LEU A 145 -2.04 5.57 -0.12
N SER A 146 -0.92 4.97 0.30
CA SER A 146 -0.39 5.14 1.66
C SER A 146 -0.03 6.60 1.92
N PHE A 147 0.56 7.29 0.95
CA PHE A 147 0.87 8.72 1.05
C PHE A 147 -0.41 9.55 1.22
N THR A 148 -1.43 9.28 0.40
CA THR A 148 -2.69 10.02 0.42
C THR A 148 -3.50 9.75 1.70
N GLU A 149 -3.57 8.50 2.16
CA GLU A 149 -4.40 8.13 3.31
C GLU A 149 -3.74 8.43 4.67
N THR A 150 -2.41 8.42 4.74
CA THR A 150 -1.71 8.60 6.01
C THR A 150 -1.16 10.02 6.22
N PHE A 151 -1.24 10.89 5.22
CA PHE A 151 -0.81 12.30 5.27
C PHE A 151 0.56 12.48 5.92
N PRO A 152 1.66 11.96 5.32
CA PRO A 152 2.97 12.08 5.90
C PRO A 152 3.38 13.54 6.08
N SER A 153 3.94 13.86 7.23
CA SER A 153 4.40 15.18 7.60
C SER A 153 5.76 15.10 8.30
N VAL A 154 6.47 16.21 8.40
CA VAL A 154 7.73 16.27 9.15
C VAL A 154 7.54 15.80 10.60
N SER A 155 6.40 16.12 11.19
CA SER A 155 6.08 15.71 12.56
C SER A 155 5.81 14.20 12.65
N SER A 156 4.98 13.65 11.77
CA SER A 156 4.62 12.22 11.80
C SER A 156 5.76 11.31 11.35
N CYS A 157 6.68 11.79 10.50
CA CYS A 157 7.82 11.02 9.99
C CYS A 157 9.17 11.41 10.63
N HIS A 158 9.16 12.11 11.76
CA HIS A 158 10.37 12.66 12.38
C HIS A 158 11.43 11.61 12.69
N THR A 159 11.04 10.39 13.07
CA THR A 159 11.97 9.30 13.40
C THR A 159 12.77 8.87 12.17
N LEU A 160 12.12 8.68 11.02
CA LEU A 160 12.76 8.40 9.75
C LEU A 160 13.68 9.56 9.32
N LEU A 161 13.13 10.78 9.32
CA LEU A 161 13.87 11.97 8.88
C LEU A 161 15.13 12.21 9.72
N ASN A 162 15.05 12.05 11.05
CA ASN A 162 16.21 12.15 11.94
C ASN A 162 17.26 11.06 11.63
N SER A 163 16.83 9.83 11.38
CA SER A 163 17.73 8.74 11.02
C SER A 163 18.45 9.01 9.70
N LEU A 164 17.73 9.48 8.69
CA LEU A 164 18.30 9.85 7.40
C LEU A 164 19.24 11.06 7.51
N HIS A 165 18.88 12.07 8.32
CA HIS A 165 19.74 13.23 8.57
C HIS A 165 21.08 12.82 9.18
N VAL A 166 21.07 11.94 10.18
CA VAL A 166 22.30 11.41 10.80
C VAL A 166 23.17 10.68 9.78
N ILE A 167 22.55 9.86 8.91
CA ILE A 167 23.27 9.15 7.85
C ILE A 167 23.92 10.12 6.87
N CYS A 168 23.21 11.16 6.44
CA CYS A 168 23.74 12.19 5.56
C CYS A 168 24.94 12.92 6.19
N LEU A 169 24.88 13.23 7.49
CA LEU A 169 25.98 13.87 8.20
C LEU A 169 27.21 12.96 8.33
N VAL A 170 27.00 11.69 8.70
CA VAL A 170 28.09 10.72 8.92
C VAL A 170 28.81 10.36 7.62
N HIS A 171 28.08 10.26 6.52
CA HIS A 171 28.66 9.90 5.22
C HIS A 171 29.16 11.10 4.40
N GLY A 172 29.19 12.32 4.98
CA GLY A 172 29.73 13.50 4.32
C GLY A 172 28.99 13.91 3.05
N LEU A 173 27.74 13.46 2.91
CA LEU A 173 26.86 13.94 1.86
C LEU A 173 26.50 15.39 2.20
N GLU A 174 27.38 16.33 1.80
CA GLU A 174 26.99 17.73 1.75
C GLU A 174 25.77 17.83 0.84
N VAL A 175 24.62 18.01 1.44
CA VAL A 175 23.39 18.34 0.72
C VAL A 175 23.56 19.76 0.16
N ARG A 176 24.27 19.86 -0.97
CA ARG A 176 24.52 21.15 -1.64
C ARG A 176 23.25 21.79 -2.21
N ARG A 177 22.14 21.01 -2.33
CA ARG A 177 20.82 21.52 -2.76
C ARG A 177 19.71 20.74 -2.08
N PRO A 178 18.91 21.35 -1.21
CA PRO A 178 17.74 20.71 -0.59
C PRO A 178 16.70 20.19 -1.61
N GLU A 179 16.65 20.78 -2.81
CA GLU A 179 15.75 20.38 -3.90
C GLU A 179 16.05 18.98 -4.46
N ILE A 180 17.30 18.51 -4.35
CA ILE A 180 17.69 17.17 -4.83
C ILE A 180 17.24 16.07 -3.85
N VAL A 181 17.14 16.39 -2.55
CA VAL A 181 16.67 15.45 -1.54
C VAL A 181 15.18 15.18 -1.66
N ILE A 182 14.40 16.18 -2.07
CA ILE A 182 12.94 16.03 -2.28
C ILE A 182 12.63 15.25 -3.57
N GLN A 183 13.52 15.30 -4.58
CA GLN A 183 13.35 14.53 -5.83
C GLN A 183 13.92 13.10 -5.74
N SER A 184 14.74 12.81 -4.74
CA SER A 184 15.27 11.45 -4.49
C SER A 184 14.64 10.76 -3.27
N LEU A 185 13.72 11.42 -2.62
CA LEU A 185 12.74 10.87 -1.70
C LEU A 185 11.44 10.73 -2.44
#